data_d852b054ce6068dbff78450c6b2f3446
#
_entry.id   d852b054ce6068dbff78450c6b2f3446
#
_cell.length_a   1.000
_cell.length_b   1.000
_cell.length_c   1.000
_cell.angle_alpha   90.00
_cell.angle_beta   90.00
_cell.angle_gamma   90.00
#
_symmetry.space_group_name_H-M   'P 1'
#
loop_
_entity.id
_entity.type
_entity.pdbx_description
1 polymer ?
#
loop_
_entity_poly.entity_id
_entity_poly.type
_entity_poly.pdbx_seq_one_letter_code
_entity_poly.pdbx_strand_id
1 'polypeptide(L)'
;MRILLAPILLATACAIGLPPRESPLGTARNDQGLTDAPSAPLADTAPSPSAEPVEAPLLSEPSDLLELLWSHRLNFAAGGSPLVTIRLMEGQPEIAFRARAAGRIRPRGGRDIPVLPGRTYRVRAHDALPAALTHRPLLAEVPFRDREALDAAQKRWSERGISARQRIIGGVYGIAGRVVDNRRLLLLADGDGSEAWADALASQIQSLTGERPPLFTDLLTRPTGRLEILGPDDQPLGSADAALGLEVDGDAGFALLRTEHDTGYASHGFEDRIYPGRLFVTIDSTGRLAAVHGIALEQLLRGLVPSEMPASAPLEALKAQAVTARSNVLAQIGTRHLTDPYVLCSEVHCQAYKGETAQAASTDLAVRATSGEALFGRVDQTLVDAVYSAVCGGHGEDNDAVWSGDLPSSHLRGQPDLPPDQGAAWSEGLQSEARLRAFLAAAPIAYCRRATGAPKDRFRWERRLSAATVAAQTATLGVGAVSSIEVLKRGVSGRARSIRIRGDLQTAQVDGELRIRRLFGNLPSSMFLVELERGEFVFRGGGWGHGAGMCQWGAIGRAQAGQSYREILRAYYAGAEPAQVY
;
A
#
# COMPACT_ATOMS: atom_id res chain seq x y z
N MET A 1 -44.32 5.93 -7.41
CA MET A 1 -45.33 4.95 -7.03
C MET A 1 -44.67 3.57 -6.98
N ARG A 2 -44.64 2.97 -5.80
CA ARG A 2 -44.05 1.68 -5.38
C ARG A 2 -42.56 1.51 -5.50
N ILE A 3 -41.90 1.79 -4.39
CA ILE A 3 -40.56 1.43 -3.95
C ILE A 3 -40.59 -0.05 -3.56
N LEU A 4 -39.67 -0.86 -4.10
CA LEU A 4 -39.39 -2.23 -3.63
C LEU A 4 -38.08 -2.23 -2.87
N LEU A 5 -38.17 -2.32 -1.56
CA LEU A 5 -37.09 -2.63 -0.63
C LEU A 5 -36.75 -4.12 -0.73
N ALA A 6 -35.50 -4.47 -0.88
CA ALA A 6 -34.98 -5.81 -0.68
C ALA A 6 -34.25 -5.91 0.67
N PRO A 7 -34.37 -7.02 1.41
CA PRO A 7 -33.98 -7.10 2.81
C PRO A 7 -32.49 -7.43 2.98
N ILE A 8 -31.93 -6.78 4.02
CA ILE A 8 -30.62 -7.07 4.61
C ILE A 8 -30.76 -8.36 5.43
N LEU A 9 -29.99 -9.40 5.10
CA LEU A 9 -29.84 -10.60 5.92
C LEU A 9 -28.73 -10.38 6.95
N LEU A 10 -29.14 -10.19 8.21
CA LEU A 10 -28.29 -10.38 9.38
C LEU A 10 -28.06 -11.88 9.58
N ALA A 11 -26.81 -12.32 9.59
CA ALA A 11 -26.44 -13.66 10.04
C ALA A 11 -26.18 -13.62 11.55
N THR A 12 -27.10 -14.16 12.30
CA THR A 12 -27.00 -14.47 13.74
C THR A 12 -26.11 -15.69 13.93
N ALA A 13 -25.06 -15.58 14.73
CA ALA A 13 -24.24 -16.70 15.18
C ALA A 13 -24.98 -17.47 16.28
N CYS A 14 -25.20 -18.77 16.05
CA CYS A 14 -25.67 -19.71 17.05
C CYS A 14 -24.49 -20.43 17.69
N ALA A 15 -24.28 -20.23 18.99
CA ALA A 15 -23.32 -20.97 19.80
C ALA A 15 -23.91 -22.35 20.15
N ILE A 16 -23.15 -23.41 19.83
CA ILE A 16 -23.42 -24.76 20.36
C ILE A 16 -22.16 -25.15 21.15
N GLY A 17 -22.38 -25.33 22.46
CA GLY A 17 -21.37 -25.81 23.40
C GLY A 17 -21.21 -27.34 23.31
N LEU A 18 -19.99 -27.80 23.54
CA LEU A 18 -19.63 -29.19 23.81
C LEU A 18 -18.79 -29.27 25.10
N PRO A 19 -18.93 -30.33 25.90
CA PRO A 19 -18.39 -30.43 27.26
C PRO A 19 -16.95 -30.90 27.30
N PRO A 20 -16.28 -30.78 28.47
CA PRO A 20 -14.84 -31.10 28.62
C PRO A 20 -14.60 -32.59 28.77
N ARG A 21 -13.50 -33.08 28.21
CA ARG A 21 -12.97 -34.42 28.51
C ARG A 21 -11.66 -34.30 29.26
N GLU A 22 -11.62 -35.07 30.34
CA GLU A 22 -10.55 -35.25 31.30
C GLU A 22 -9.32 -35.97 30.73
N SER A 23 -8.19 -35.63 31.31
CA SER A 23 -6.92 -36.33 31.15
C SER A 23 -6.85 -37.58 32.02
N PRO A 24 -5.97 -38.52 31.70
CA PRO A 24 -5.22 -39.18 32.78
C PRO A 24 -3.70 -39.07 32.63
N LEU A 25 -3.07 -38.86 33.77
CA LEU A 25 -1.67 -38.96 34.10
C LEU A 25 -1.13 -40.38 33.86
N GLY A 26 0.10 -40.46 33.35
CA GLY A 26 0.88 -41.68 33.32
C GLY A 26 2.39 -41.40 33.43
N THR A 27 2.93 -41.63 34.59
CA THR A 27 4.35 -41.59 34.95
C THR A 27 5.12 -42.77 34.40
N ALA A 28 6.34 -42.58 33.86
CA ALA A 28 7.41 -43.57 33.96
C ALA A 28 8.80 -42.92 33.91
N ARG A 29 9.52 -43.09 34.97
CA ARG A 29 10.97 -42.90 35.08
C ARG A 29 11.70 -44.02 34.31
N ASN A 30 12.87 -43.71 33.78
CA ASN A 30 14.04 -44.61 33.90
C ASN A 30 15.37 -43.87 33.76
N ASP A 31 16.18 -44.09 34.76
CA ASP A 31 17.59 -43.76 34.94
C ASP A 31 18.51 -44.61 34.05
N GLN A 32 19.66 -44.06 33.73
CA GLN A 32 21.00 -44.65 33.63
C GLN A 32 21.87 -43.70 32.81
N GLY A 33 22.96 -43.07 33.22
CA GLY A 33 24.03 -43.49 34.08
C GLY A 33 25.36 -43.46 33.33
N LEU A 34 26.38 -42.72 33.87
CA LEU A 34 27.83 -42.81 33.58
C LEU A 34 28.35 -42.05 32.33
N THR A 35 29.48 -41.29 32.35
CA THR A 35 30.70 -41.29 33.17
C THR A 35 31.47 -39.97 32.97
N ASP A 36 32.22 -39.58 34.00
CA ASP A 36 33.14 -38.45 34.07
C ASP A 36 34.38 -38.57 33.16
N ALA A 37 34.88 -37.43 32.68
CA ALA A 37 36.29 -37.18 32.40
C ALA A 37 36.66 -35.70 32.68
N PRO A 38 37.90 -35.40 33.13
CA PRO A 38 38.17 -34.23 33.97
C PRO A 38 38.52 -32.95 33.21
N SER A 39 38.10 -31.86 33.79
CA SER A 39 38.36 -30.47 33.33
C SER A 39 39.76 -30.00 33.73
N ALA A 40 40.46 -29.37 32.77
CA ALA A 40 41.66 -28.56 33.08
C ALA A 40 41.21 -27.08 33.34
N PRO A 41 41.92 -26.36 34.21
CA PRO A 41 41.52 -25.01 34.61
C PRO A 41 41.88 -23.96 33.58
N LEU A 42 40.89 -23.16 33.19
CA LEU A 42 41.10 -21.93 32.42
C LEU A 42 41.41 -20.77 33.37
N ALA A 43 42.43 -20.01 33.00
CA ALA A 43 42.97 -18.87 33.73
C ALA A 43 41.94 -17.74 33.84
N ASP A 44 41.89 -17.11 35.02
CA ASP A 44 41.23 -15.85 35.33
C ASP A 44 41.74 -14.74 34.44
N THR A 45 40.87 -14.24 33.54
CA THR A 45 41.02 -12.92 32.93
C THR A 45 40.05 -11.97 33.61
N ALA A 46 40.58 -10.93 34.20
CA ALA A 46 39.82 -9.86 34.85
C ALA A 46 38.80 -9.21 33.90
N PRO A 47 37.62 -8.81 34.37
CA PRO A 47 36.63 -8.14 33.54
C PRO A 47 37.13 -6.76 33.12
N SER A 48 37.11 -6.50 31.80
CA SER A 48 37.25 -5.17 31.24
C SER A 48 36.16 -4.23 31.79
N PRO A 49 36.46 -2.93 32.04
CA PRO A 49 35.48 -2.01 32.55
C PRO A 49 34.26 -1.95 31.59
N SER A 50 33.08 -2.14 32.15
CA SER A 50 31.80 -1.97 31.49
C SER A 50 31.75 -0.57 30.90
N ALA A 51 31.71 -0.48 29.55
CA ALA A 51 31.33 0.73 28.87
C ALA A 51 29.89 1.07 29.31
N GLU A 52 29.69 2.21 29.93
CA GLU A 52 28.36 2.76 30.16
C GLU A 52 27.61 2.78 28.81
N PRO A 53 26.33 2.39 28.78
CA PRO A 53 25.55 2.50 27.57
C PRO A 53 25.50 3.99 27.21
N VAL A 54 26.12 4.35 26.07
CA VAL A 54 25.94 5.65 25.45
C VAL A 54 24.46 5.71 25.09
N GLU A 55 23.67 6.45 25.85
CA GLU A 55 22.31 6.80 25.49
C GLU A 55 22.39 7.47 24.12
N ALA A 56 21.97 6.73 23.08
CA ALA A 56 21.79 7.32 21.78
C ALA A 56 20.79 8.48 21.92
N PRO A 57 21.09 9.68 21.41
CA PRO A 57 20.18 10.80 21.53
C PRO A 57 18.84 10.35 20.95
N LEU A 58 17.79 10.36 21.77
CA LEU A 58 16.41 10.18 21.33
C LEU A 58 16.19 11.23 20.24
N LEU A 59 16.02 10.80 19.00
CA LEU A 59 15.66 11.67 17.89
C LEU A 59 14.29 12.27 18.27
N SER A 60 14.31 13.49 18.81
CA SER A 60 13.10 14.22 19.17
C SER A 60 12.32 14.51 17.90
N GLU A 61 10.98 14.41 17.97
CA GLU A 61 10.10 14.84 16.88
C GLU A 61 10.46 16.28 16.48
N PRO A 62 10.33 16.60 15.16
CA PRO A 62 10.52 17.98 14.71
C PRO A 62 9.63 18.94 15.52
N SER A 63 10.18 20.04 15.97
CA SER A 63 9.43 21.04 16.74
C SER A 63 8.39 21.78 15.88
N ASP A 64 8.57 21.79 14.53
CA ASP A 64 7.63 22.39 13.58
C ASP A 64 6.75 21.31 12.95
N LEU A 65 5.42 21.47 13.05
CA LEU A 65 4.42 20.58 12.47
C LEU A 65 4.56 20.44 10.95
N LEU A 66 4.93 21.50 10.24
CA LEU A 66 5.15 21.42 8.79
C LEU A 66 6.39 20.60 8.44
N GLU A 67 7.43 20.62 9.27
CA GLU A 67 8.57 19.74 9.09
C GLU A 67 8.17 18.28 9.27
N LEU A 68 7.39 17.96 10.31
CA LEU A 68 6.86 16.62 10.54
C LEU A 68 6.03 16.10 9.36
N LEU A 69 5.15 16.94 8.80
CA LEU A 69 4.19 16.53 7.78
C LEU A 69 4.79 16.48 6.36
N TRP A 70 5.70 17.39 6.01
CA TRP A 70 6.17 17.59 4.64
C TRP A 70 7.61 17.14 4.36
N SER A 71 8.37 16.72 5.38
CA SER A 71 9.76 16.28 5.17
C SER A 71 9.87 14.89 4.58
N HIS A 72 8.85 14.06 4.72
CA HIS A 72 8.82 12.63 4.34
C HIS A 72 9.99 11.84 4.94
N ARG A 73 10.52 12.30 6.07
CA ARG A 73 11.57 11.62 6.81
C ARG A 73 10.98 10.64 7.82
N LEU A 74 11.77 9.62 8.14
CA LEU A 74 11.44 8.75 9.25
C LEU A 74 11.56 9.50 10.57
N ASN A 75 10.48 9.56 11.31
CA ASN A 75 10.41 10.04 12.68
C ASN A 75 10.12 8.86 13.61
N PHE A 76 10.32 9.04 14.92
CA PHE A 76 10.08 8.01 15.92
C PHE A 76 9.08 8.49 16.95
N ALA A 77 8.15 7.61 17.33
CA ALA A 77 7.28 7.80 18.48
C ALA A 77 8.04 7.53 19.80
N ALA A 78 7.50 7.98 20.91
CA ALA A 78 7.99 7.58 22.22
C ALA A 78 8.02 6.05 22.32
N GLY A 79 9.17 5.48 22.68
CA GLY A 79 9.39 4.03 22.68
C GLY A 79 10.11 3.47 21.44
N GLY A 80 10.57 4.33 20.51
CA GLY A 80 11.48 3.94 19.42
C GLY A 80 10.82 3.28 18.21
N SER A 81 9.49 3.13 18.19
CA SER A 81 8.77 2.68 17.00
C SER A 81 8.70 3.80 15.95
N PRO A 82 8.84 3.50 14.64
CA PRO A 82 8.62 4.47 13.58
C PRO A 82 7.28 5.18 13.71
N LEU A 83 7.30 6.52 13.59
CA LEU A 83 6.11 7.36 13.54
C LEU A 83 5.70 7.54 12.08
N VAL A 84 4.45 7.21 11.76
CA VAL A 84 3.91 7.28 10.39
C VAL A 84 2.82 8.34 10.33
N THR A 85 2.82 9.14 9.26
CA THR A 85 1.74 10.09 8.96
C THR A 85 0.87 9.52 7.83
N ILE A 86 -0.46 9.45 8.07
CA ILE A 86 -1.41 8.82 7.16
C ILE A 86 -2.54 9.78 6.87
N ARG A 87 -2.82 10.03 5.60
CA ARG A 87 -4.01 10.76 5.18
C ARG A 87 -5.27 9.96 5.55
N LEU A 88 -6.17 10.58 6.28
CA LEU A 88 -7.51 10.04 6.53
C LEU A 88 -8.53 10.59 5.54
N MET A 89 -8.44 11.88 5.19
CA MET A 89 -9.17 12.54 4.11
C MET A 89 -8.45 13.80 3.66
N GLU A 90 -8.73 14.28 2.46
CA GLU A 90 -8.16 15.49 1.86
C GLU A 90 -9.18 16.20 0.96
N GLY A 91 -8.82 17.38 0.44
CA GLY A 91 -9.70 18.15 -0.43
C GLY A 91 -10.94 18.71 0.29
N GLN A 92 -10.91 18.79 1.63
CA GLN A 92 -12.08 19.14 2.43
C GLN A 92 -12.19 20.66 2.64
N PRO A 93 -13.40 21.24 2.57
CA PRO A 93 -13.62 22.64 2.92
C PRO A 93 -13.60 22.87 4.44
N GLU A 94 -13.94 21.84 5.21
CA GLU A 94 -14.01 21.84 6.67
C GLU A 94 -13.66 20.45 7.19
N ILE A 95 -12.95 20.37 8.32
CA ILE A 95 -12.69 19.14 9.05
C ILE A 95 -13.29 19.25 10.44
N ALA A 96 -14.12 18.28 10.82
CA ALA A 96 -14.76 18.20 12.12
C ALA A 96 -14.28 16.96 12.90
N PHE A 97 -13.99 17.13 14.18
CA PHE A 97 -13.50 16.04 15.05
C PHE A 97 -13.98 16.19 16.49
N ARG A 98 -13.85 15.10 17.27
CA ARG A 98 -14.08 15.06 18.72
C ARG A 98 -12.89 14.41 19.41
N ALA A 99 -12.36 15.01 20.46
CA ALA A 99 -11.42 14.35 21.36
C ALA A 99 -12.16 13.30 22.23
N ARG A 100 -11.56 12.15 22.47
CA ARG A 100 -12.17 11.09 23.29
C ARG A 100 -11.83 11.20 24.78
N ALA A 101 -10.80 11.98 25.11
CA ALA A 101 -10.45 12.42 26.48
C ALA A 101 -10.12 13.91 26.47
N ALA A 102 -9.76 14.47 27.64
CA ALA A 102 -9.21 15.83 27.71
C ALA A 102 -7.91 15.91 26.89
N GLY A 103 -7.57 17.12 26.45
CA GLY A 103 -6.37 17.32 25.65
C GLY A 103 -6.27 18.77 25.20
N ARG A 104 -5.52 18.98 24.12
CA ARG A 104 -5.31 20.32 23.55
C ARG A 104 -5.16 20.28 22.03
N ILE A 105 -5.65 21.32 21.38
CA ILE A 105 -5.25 21.68 20.04
C ILE A 105 -3.98 22.53 20.15
N ARG A 106 -2.96 22.20 19.37
CA ARG A 106 -1.68 22.90 19.26
C ARG A 106 -1.59 23.59 17.90
N PRO A 107 -2.03 24.85 17.80
CA PRO A 107 -1.92 25.59 16.56
C PRO A 107 -0.47 25.95 16.26
N ARG A 108 -0.01 25.77 15.04
CA ARG A 108 1.26 26.34 14.61
C ARG A 108 1.16 27.88 14.63
N GLY A 109 2.10 28.55 15.28
CA GLY A 109 2.08 30.01 15.44
C GLY A 109 1.03 30.55 16.41
N GLY A 110 0.29 29.69 17.13
CA GLY A 110 -0.75 30.06 18.08
C GLY A 110 -0.50 29.54 19.50
N ARG A 111 -1.46 29.81 20.39
CA ARG A 111 -1.48 29.27 21.75
C ARG A 111 -2.27 27.98 21.81
N ASP A 112 -1.87 27.07 22.69
CA ASP A 112 -2.60 25.83 22.97
C ASP A 112 -4.05 26.12 23.38
N ILE A 113 -4.99 25.40 22.82
CA ILE A 113 -6.43 25.50 23.08
C ILE A 113 -6.87 24.21 23.77
N PRO A 114 -7.36 24.26 25.03
CA PRO A 114 -7.86 23.07 25.70
C PRO A 114 -9.11 22.53 25.02
N VAL A 115 -9.20 21.19 24.91
CA VAL A 115 -10.36 20.50 24.36
C VAL A 115 -11.02 19.62 25.39
N LEU A 116 -12.34 19.57 25.35
CA LEU A 116 -13.17 18.74 26.21
C LEU A 116 -13.61 17.47 25.48
N PRO A 117 -13.66 16.32 26.16
CA PRO A 117 -14.07 15.06 25.55
C PRO A 117 -15.50 15.13 25.01
N GLY A 118 -15.72 14.50 23.85
CA GLY A 118 -17.02 14.40 23.21
C GLY A 118 -17.56 15.68 22.57
N ARG A 119 -16.90 16.83 22.75
CA ARG A 119 -17.28 18.07 22.07
C ARG A 119 -16.74 18.11 20.64
N THR A 120 -17.55 18.66 19.73
CA THR A 120 -17.17 18.82 18.32
C THR A 120 -16.40 20.12 18.12
N TYR A 121 -15.24 20.01 17.49
CA TYR A 121 -14.42 21.12 17.02
C TYR A 121 -14.35 21.07 15.50
N ARG A 122 -14.24 22.24 14.86
CA ARG A 122 -14.15 22.38 13.40
C ARG A 122 -12.97 23.22 13.01
N VAL A 123 -12.43 22.94 11.83
CA VAL A 123 -11.32 23.69 11.25
C VAL A 123 -11.71 24.08 9.82
N ARG A 124 -11.50 25.36 9.47
CA ARG A 124 -11.69 25.92 8.12
C ARG A 124 -10.41 26.57 7.65
N ALA A 125 -10.15 26.53 6.34
CA ALA A 125 -9.04 27.27 5.74
C ALA A 125 -9.48 28.64 5.25
N HIS A 126 -8.64 29.65 5.47
CA HIS A 126 -8.80 31.01 4.96
C HIS A 126 -7.53 31.44 4.22
N ASP A 127 -7.70 32.22 3.15
CA ASP A 127 -6.60 32.77 2.33
C ASP A 127 -5.60 31.67 1.91
N ALA A 128 -6.13 30.47 1.65
CA ALA A 128 -5.29 29.33 1.29
C ALA A 128 -4.83 29.41 -0.17
N LEU A 129 -3.54 29.26 -0.37
CA LEU A 129 -2.91 29.14 -1.67
C LEU A 129 -2.43 27.71 -1.89
N PRO A 130 -2.69 27.10 -3.06
CA PRO A 130 -2.22 25.76 -3.38
C PRO A 130 -0.69 25.69 -3.45
N ALA A 131 -0.16 24.47 -3.41
CA ALA A 131 1.24 24.21 -3.65
C ALA A 131 1.64 24.60 -5.07
N ALA A 132 2.89 25.07 -5.26
CA ALA A 132 3.46 25.14 -6.59
C ALA A 132 4.14 23.80 -6.91
N LEU A 133 3.80 23.21 -8.05
CA LEU A 133 4.26 21.90 -8.48
C LEU A 133 5.03 22.00 -9.81
N THR A 134 5.95 21.07 -10.04
CA THR A 134 6.57 20.86 -11.36
C THR A 134 6.31 19.44 -11.81
N HIS A 135 6.11 19.26 -13.11
CA HIS A 135 5.80 17.98 -13.74
C HIS A 135 6.85 17.62 -14.76
N ARG A 136 7.36 16.39 -14.75
CA ARG A 136 8.41 15.94 -15.66
C ARG A 136 8.19 14.49 -16.07
N PRO A 137 8.35 14.13 -17.36
CA PRO A 137 8.40 12.74 -17.75
C PRO A 137 9.53 12.00 -17.02
N LEU A 138 9.21 10.88 -16.39
CA LEU A 138 10.17 9.98 -15.78
C LEU A 138 10.78 9.08 -16.86
N LEU A 139 12.06 9.30 -17.14
CA LEU A 139 12.79 8.63 -18.20
C LEU A 139 13.43 7.31 -17.75
N ALA A 140 13.84 7.25 -16.49
CA ALA A 140 14.34 6.04 -15.83
C ALA A 140 14.28 6.20 -14.30
N GLU A 141 14.14 5.09 -13.62
CA GLU A 141 14.33 4.96 -12.18
C GLU A 141 15.36 3.86 -11.94
N VAL A 142 16.37 4.10 -11.10
CA VAL A 142 17.43 3.13 -10.79
C VAL A 142 17.73 3.13 -9.28
N PRO A 143 18.15 1.98 -8.70
CA PRO A 143 18.65 1.95 -7.34
C PRO A 143 19.77 2.97 -7.15
N PHE A 144 19.85 3.61 -5.99
CA PHE A 144 20.83 4.69 -5.73
C PHE A 144 22.29 4.29 -6.01
N ARG A 145 22.62 3.02 -5.85
CA ARG A 145 23.97 2.47 -6.03
C ARG A 145 24.27 2.07 -7.47
N ASP A 146 23.28 1.98 -8.33
CA ASP A 146 23.44 1.54 -9.74
C ASP A 146 23.70 2.74 -10.66
N ARG A 147 24.92 3.29 -10.55
CA ARG A 147 25.34 4.41 -11.38
C ARG A 147 25.52 4.05 -12.84
N GLU A 148 25.94 2.83 -13.14
CA GLU A 148 26.12 2.35 -14.51
C GLU A 148 24.79 2.32 -15.27
N ALA A 149 23.72 1.80 -14.66
CA ALA A 149 22.39 1.83 -15.26
C ALA A 149 21.88 3.26 -15.48
N LEU A 150 22.17 4.18 -14.54
CA LEU A 150 21.81 5.60 -14.70
C LEU A 150 22.52 6.25 -15.89
N ASP A 151 23.85 6.07 -15.98
CA ASP A 151 24.65 6.63 -17.05
C ASP A 151 24.24 6.08 -18.42
N ALA A 152 23.97 4.77 -18.49
CA ALA A 152 23.44 4.13 -19.68
C ALA A 152 22.05 4.69 -20.09
N ALA A 153 21.17 4.95 -19.12
CA ALA A 153 19.88 5.58 -19.39
C ALA A 153 20.04 7.02 -19.88
N GLN A 154 20.91 7.82 -19.22
CA GLN A 154 21.18 9.20 -19.60
C GLN A 154 21.73 9.29 -21.03
N LYS A 155 22.68 8.42 -21.38
CA LYS A 155 23.23 8.33 -22.74
C LYS A 155 22.15 8.02 -23.77
N ARG A 156 21.32 6.99 -23.54
CA ARG A 156 20.22 6.60 -24.44
C ARG A 156 19.25 7.75 -24.72
N TRP A 157 18.93 8.57 -23.72
CA TRP A 157 18.01 9.68 -23.89
C TRP A 157 18.66 10.89 -24.55
N SER A 158 19.94 11.15 -24.24
CA SER A 158 20.73 12.18 -24.92
C SER A 158 20.87 11.89 -26.43
N GLU A 159 21.10 10.63 -26.81
CA GLU A 159 21.15 10.20 -28.24
C GLU A 159 19.81 10.40 -28.96
N ARG A 160 18.70 10.48 -28.23
CA ARG A 160 17.37 10.81 -28.76
C ARG A 160 17.03 12.31 -28.72
N GLY A 161 18.01 13.15 -28.34
CA GLY A 161 17.84 14.60 -28.22
C GLY A 161 17.03 15.04 -27.00
N ILE A 162 16.85 14.18 -25.99
CA ILE A 162 16.13 14.50 -24.77
C ILE A 162 17.14 14.76 -23.65
N SER A 163 17.18 16.02 -23.19
CA SER A 163 17.97 16.41 -22.01
C SER A 163 17.32 15.89 -20.75
N ALA A 164 18.15 15.48 -19.79
CA ALA A 164 17.68 14.89 -18.56
C ALA A 164 18.43 15.40 -17.33
N ARG A 165 17.70 15.50 -16.20
CA ARG A 165 18.23 15.84 -14.88
C ARG A 165 18.01 14.69 -13.90
N GLN A 166 18.91 14.60 -12.91
CA GLN A 166 18.81 13.59 -11.87
C GLN A 166 18.06 14.14 -10.66
N ARG A 167 17.25 13.26 -10.01
CA ARG A 167 16.56 13.53 -8.76
C ARG A 167 16.76 12.32 -7.83
N ILE A 168 17.14 12.58 -6.58
CA ILE A 168 17.19 11.54 -5.55
C ILE A 168 15.88 11.60 -4.75
N ILE A 169 15.25 10.46 -4.56
CA ILE A 169 14.12 10.26 -3.64
C ILE A 169 14.48 9.20 -2.61
N GLY A 170 13.66 9.06 -1.54
CA GLY A 170 13.96 8.18 -0.42
C GLY A 170 15.03 8.75 0.52
N GLY A 171 15.52 7.93 1.43
CA GLY A 171 16.48 8.35 2.45
C GLY A 171 17.33 7.19 2.98
N VAL A 172 18.30 7.55 3.81
CA VAL A 172 19.03 6.61 4.65
C VAL A 172 18.60 6.86 6.09
N TYR A 173 18.17 5.83 6.77
CA TYR A 173 17.77 5.94 8.15
C TYR A 173 18.22 4.72 8.97
N GLY A 174 18.57 4.97 10.22
CA GLY A 174 18.94 3.94 11.18
C GLY A 174 17.74 3.60 12.08
N ILE A 175 17.45 2.33 12.23
CA ILE A 175 16.46 1.85 13.20
C ILE A 175 17.12 0.74 14.02
N ALA A 176 17.24 0.93 15.34
CA ALA A 176 17.82 -0.03 16.28
C ALA A 176 19.14 -0.67 15.80
N GLY A 177 20.04 0.16 15.27
CA GLY A 177 21.35 -0.27 14.78
C GLY A 177 21.37 -0.84 13.35
N ARG A 178 20.22 -1.02 12.71
CA ARG A 178 20.15 -1.39 11.28
C ARG A 178 20.04 -0.16 10.41
N VAL A 179 20.86 -0.11 9.36
CA VAL A 179 20.78 0.95 8.33
C VAL A 179 19.86 0.48 7.21
N VAL A 180 18.83 1.26 6.94
CA VAL A 180 17.93 1.09 5.79
C VAL A 180 18.22 2.19 4.80
N ASP A 181 18.51 1.80 3.55
CA ASP A 181 18.73 2.72 2.42
C ASP A 181 17.70 2.39 1.35
N ASN A 182 16.65 3.21 1.24
CA ASN A 182 15.61 3.08 0.22
C ASN A 182 15.73 4.14 -0.88
N ARG A 183 16.88 4.81 -0.98
CA ARG A 183 17.12 5.84 -1.99
C ARG A 183 17.07 5.28 -3.39
N ARG A 184 16.47 6.06 -4.28
CA ARG A 184 16.40 5.81 -5.72
C ARG A 184 16.87 7.03 -6.49
N LEU A 185 17.42 6.80 -7.67
CA LEU A 185 17.79 7.85 -8.63
C LEU A 185 16.76 7.88 -9.74
N LEU A 186 16.13 9.02 -9.89
CA LEU A 186 15.23 9.30 -11.00
C LEU A 186 15.96 10.09 -12.06
N LEU A 187 15.81 9.68 -13.32
CA LEU A 187 16.20 10.46 -14.48
C LEU A 187 14.94 11.11 -15.05
N LEU A 188 14.83 12.42 -14.93
CA LEU A 188 13.67 13.21 -15.32
C LEU A 188 14.00 14.04 -16.56
N ALA A 189 13.07 14.18 -17.49
CA ALA A 189 13.25 15.09 -18.62
C ALA A 189 13.47 16.53 -18.13
N ASP A 190 14.41 17.23 -18.72
CA ASP A 190 14.70 18.63 -18.39
C ASP A 190 13.94 19.59 -19.29
N GLY A 191 13.35 20.64 -18.70
CA GLY A 191 12.53 21.63 -19.38
C GLY A 191 11.80 22.54 -18.38
N ASP A 192 10.73 23.23 -18.81
CA ASP A 192 10.05 24.25 -18.02
C ASP A 192 9.30 23.74 -16.80
N GLY A 193 8.90 22.45 -16.81
CA GLY A 193 8.23 21.79 -15.70
C GLY A 193 6.73 22.09 -15.59
N SER A 194 6.13 22.76 -16.57
CA SER A 194 4.67 22.90 -16.61
C SER A 194 4.00 21.56 -16.96
N GLU A 195 2.77 21.37 -16.50
CA GLU A 195 2.00 20.14 -16.79
C GLU A 195 1.79 19.97 -18.30
N ALA A 196 1.46 21.05 -18.99
CA ALA A 196 1.24 21.04 -20.44
C ALA A 196 2.49 20.64 -21.22
N TRP A 197 3.65 21.15 -20.86
CA TRP A 197 4.94 20.76 -21.46
C TRP A 197 5.25 19.28 -21.17
N ALA A 198 5.08 18.86 -19.92
CA ALA A 198 5.37 17.47 -19.52
C ALA A 198 4.49 16.47 -20.27
N ASP A 199 3.20 16.80 -20.44
CA ASP A 199 2.23 15.97 -21.17
C ASP A 199 2.56 15.90 -22.67
N ALA A 200 2.90 17.02 -23.28
CA ALA A 200 3.32 17.09 -24.69
C ALA A 200 4.60 16.27 -24.94
N LEU A 201 5.61 16.41 -24.08
CA LEU A 201 6.85 15.65 -24.19
C LEU A 201 6.63 14.15 -23.93
N ALA A 202 5.79 13.77 -22.97
CA ALA A 202 5.44 12.38 -22.73
C ALA A 202 4.75 11.75 -23.95
N SER A 203 3.91 12.50 -24.66
CA SER A 203 3.26 12.07 -25.90
C SER A 203 4.28 11.91 -27.04
N GLN A 204 5.24 12.82 -27.16
CA GLN A 204 6.34 12.70 -28.12
C GLN A 204 7.21 11.47 -27.84
N ILE A 205 7.56 11.23 -26.57
CA ILE A 205 8.32 10.04 -26.16
C ILE A 205 7.54 8.76 -26.49
N GLN A 206 6.24 8.73 -26.25
CA GLN A 206 5.38 7.59 -26.64
C GLN A 206 5.44 7.32 -28.13
N SER A 207 5.43 8.37 -28.96
CA SER A 207 5.54 8.21 -30.42
C SER A 207 6.89 7.64 -30.84
N LEU A 208 7.97 7.97 -30.12
CA LEU A 208 9.33 7.50 -30.39
C LEU A 208 9.62 6.08 -29.87
N THR A 209 9.01 5.70 -28.75
CA THR A 209 9.36 4.46 -28.03
C THR A 209 8.26 3.42 -28.02
N GLY A 210 7.04 3.82 -28.35
CA GLY A 210 5.83 3.00 -28.21
C GLY A 210 5.28 2.94 -26.78
N GLU A 211 5.94 3.60 -25.80
CA GLU A 211 5.50 3.63 -24.38
C GLU A 211 5.49 5.07 -23.87
N ARG A 212 4.38 5.45 -23.21
CA ARG A 212 4.26 6.76 -22.57
C ARG A 212 4.93 6.72 -21.19
N PRO A 213 5.95 7.56 -20.91
CA PRO A 213 6.55 7.63 -19.59
C PRO A 213 5.54 8.19 -18.58
N PRO A 214 5.57 7.72 -17.32
CA PRO A 214 4.81 8.35 -16.25
C PRO A 214 5.34 9.75 -15.98
N LEU A 215 4.49 10.63 -15.46
CA LEU A 215 4.90 11.95 -15.01
C LEU A 215 5.30 11.90 -13.54
N PHE A 216 6.48 12.39 -13.24
CA PHE A 216 6.92 12.68 -11.88
C PHE A 216 6.52 14.11 -11.52
N THR A 217 5.89 14.28 -10.38
CA THR A 217 5.50 15.58 -9.83
C THR A 217 6.36 15.89 -8.61
N ASP A 218 7.02 17.05 -8.61
CA ASP A 218 7.85 17.51 -7.50
C ASP A 218 7.27 18.78 -6.88
N LEU A 219 7.40 18.92 -5.56
CA LEU A 219 6.94 20.05 -4.79
C LEU A 219 7.97 21.20 -4.91
N LEU A 220 7.56 22.33 -5.47
CA LEU A 220 8.38 23.53 -5.55
C LEU A 220 8.20 24.42 -4.32
N THR A 221 6.94 24.70 -3.96
CA THR A 221 6.60 25.42 -2.72
C THR A 221 5.40 24.75 -2.04
N ARG A 222 5.44 24.70 -0.70
CA ARG A 222 4.33 24.19 0.12
C ARG A 222 3.12 25.10 0.00
N PRO A 223 1.90 24.58 0.20
CA PRO A 223 0.70 25.43 0.31
C PRO A 223 0.81 26.33 1.52
N THR A 224 0.15 27.48 1.47
CA THR A 224 0.11 28.45 2.56
C THR A 224 -1.33 28.86 2.87
N GLY A 225 -1.56 29.47 4.03
CA GLY A 225 -2.87 29.97 4.44
C GLY A 225 -3.03 29.92 5.96
N ARG A 226 -4.21 30.31 6.43
CA ARG A 226 -4.57 30.29 7.85
C ARG A 226 -5.68 29.30 8.11
N LEU A 227 -5.62 28.64 9.25
CA LEU A 227 -6.68 27.78 9.75
C LEU A 227 -7.43 28.51 10.84
N GLU A 228 -8.75 28.61 10.72
CA GLU A 228 -9.66 29.05 11.77
C GLU A 228 -10.10 27.82 12.59
N ILE A 229 -10.05 27.94 13.92
CA ILE A 229 -10.42 26.88 14.85
C ILE A 229 -11.72 27.28 15.52
N LEU A 230 -12.75 26.46 15.34
CA LEU A 230 -14.10 26.71 15.87
C LEU A 230 -14.41 25.71 17.00
N GLY A 231 -14.99 26.23 18.06
CA GLY A 231 -15.45 25.44 19.20
C GLY A 231 -16.82 24.77 18.98
N PRO A 232 -17.38 24.16 20.04
CA PRO A 232 -18.62 23.39 19.96
C PRO A 232 -19.84 24.20 19.46
N ASP A 233 -19.88 25.50 19.71
CA ASP A 233 -20.99 26.38 19.33
C ASP A 233 -20.60 27.25 18.13
N ASP A 234 -19.68 26.79 17.28
CA ASP A 234 -19.12 27.50 16.12
C ASP A 234 -18.44 28.85 16.48
N GLN A 235 -18.12 29.07 17.76
CA GLN A 235 -17.38 30.25 18.19
C GLN A 235 -15.91 30.14 17.82
N PRO A 236 -15.26 31.20 17.32
CA PRO A 236 -13.83 31.20 17.06
C PRO A 236 -13.03 31.02 18.35
N LEU A 237 -12.15 30.05 18.39
CA LEU A 237 -11.24 29.78 19.52
C LEU A 237 -9.81 30.28 19.25
N GLY A 238 -9.44 30.40 17.99
CA GLY A 238 -8.11 30.81 17.57
C GLY A 238 -7.81 30.49 16.12
N SER A 239 -6.56 30.67 15.73
CA SER A 239 -6.09 30.39 14.38
C SER A 239 -4.73 29.72 14.40
N ALA A 240 -4.38 29.04 13.30
CA ALA A 240 -3.07 28.44 13.09
C ALA A 240 -2.50 28.79 11.73
N ASP A 241 -1.16 28.84 11.60
CA ASP A 241 -0.47 29.04 10.32
C ASP A 241 -0.29 27.69 9.63
N ALA A 242 -1.13 27.42 8.64
CA ALA A 242 -1.13 26.27 7.74
C ALA A 242 -1.30 24.87 8.39
N ALA A 243 -1.08 24.70 9.70
CA ALA A 243 -1.21 23.41 10.37
C ALA A 243 -1.55 23.53 11.86
N LEU A 244 -2.26 22.52 12.39
CA LEU A 244 -2.46 22.30 13.81
C LEU A 244 -2.39 20.80 14.15
N GLY A 245 -2.10 20.49 15.41
CA GLY A 245 -2.15 19.14 15.96
C GLY A 245 -3.17 19.03 17.10
N LEU A 246 -3.86 17.91 17.21
CA LEU A 246 -4.66 17.53 18.36
C LEU A 246 -3.88 16.49 19.15
N GLU A 247 -3.60 16.77 20.41
CA GLU A 247 -3.06 15.84 21.39
C GLU A 247 -4.13 15.56 22.45
N VAL A 248 -4.35 14.28 22.72
CA VAL A 248 -5.36 13.82 23.68
C VAL A 248 -4.64 13.05 24.80
N ASP A 249 -5.06 13.24 26.04
CA ASP A 249 -4.47 12.60 27.19
C ASP A 249 -4.61 11.06 27.12
N GLY A 250 -3.52 10.36 27.38
CA GLY A 250 -3.43 8.91 27.23
C GLY A 250 -3.59 8.45 25.76
N ASP A 251 -3.95 7.18 25.57
CA ASP A 251 -4.17 6.58 24.25
C ASP A 251 -5.63 6.68 23.76
N ALA A 252 -6.42 7.61 24.31
CA ALA A 252 -7.85 7.71 23.99
C ALA A 252 -8.14 8.05 22.53
N GLY A 253 -7.26 8.83 21.88
CA GLY A 253 -7.41 9.21 20.47
C GLY A 253 -8.58 10.16 20.20
N PHE A 254 -9.10 10.11 18.97
CA PHE A 254 -10.12 11.02 18.48
C PHE A 254 -11.14 10.34 17.57
N ALA A 255 -12.30 10.94 17.43
CA ALA A 255 -13.26 10.60 16.39
C ALA A 255 -13.18 11.67 15.28
N LEU A 256 -12.91 11.24 14.05
CA LEU A 256 -13.00 12.07 12.85
C LEU A 256 -14.39 11.91 12.26
N LEU A 257 -15.09 13.03 12.10
CA LEU A 257 -16.49 13.03 11.68
C LEU A 257 -16.59 13.07 10.17
N ARG A 258 -17.56 12.32 9.62
CA ARG A 258 -17.79 12.23 8.18
C ARG A 258 -16.51 11.92 7.40
N THR A 259 -15.73 10.96 7.88
CA THR A 259 -14.56 10.47 7.16
C THR A 259 -14.98 9.90 5.81
N GLU A 260 -14.46 10.50 4.74
CA GLU A 260 -14.69 10.06 3.36
C GLU A 260 -13.91 8.77 3.09
N HIS A 261 -14.53 7.80 2.44
CA HIS A 261 -13.91 6.51 2.12
C HIS A 261 -14.32 5.99 0.75
N ASP A 262 -13.49 5.09 0.19
CA ASP A 262 -13.71 4.42 -1.09
C ASP A 262 -13.94 5.37 -2.27
N THR A 263 -13.23 6.51 -2.30
CA THR A 263 -13.33 7.51 -3.36
C THR A 263 -13.09 6.90 -4.74
N GLY A 264 -14.06 7.06 -5.66
CA GLY A 264 -14.00 6.49 -7.00
C GLY A 264 -14.50 5.05 -7.12
N TYR A 265 -15.05 4.46 -6.06
CA TYR A 265 -15.69 3.15 -6.04
C TYR A 265 -17.21 3.27 -5.77
N ALA A 266 -17.95 2.21 -6.09
CA ALA A 266 -19.40 2.18 -5.84
C ALA A 266 -19.76 2.20 -4.34
N SER A 267 -18.82 1.88 -3.46
CA SER A 267 -18.93 1.95 -2.01
C SER A 267 -18.52 3.29 -1.41
N HIS A 268 -18.28 4.33 -2.24
CA HIS A 268 -17.95 5.67 -1.77
C HIS A 268 -18.99 6.19 -0.78
N GLY A 269 -18.52 6.70 0.35
CA GLY A 269 -19.40 7.19 1.41
C GLY A 269 -18.67 7.98 2.49
N PHE A 270 -19.44 8.31 3.52
CA PHE A 270 -18.97 9.08 4.68
C PHE A 270 -19.43 8.39 5.96
N GLU A 271 -18.52 8.21 6.90
CA GLU A 271 -18.82 7.65 8.22
C GLU A 271 -17.94 8.28 9.31
N ASP A 272 -18.42 8.26 10.55
CA ASP A 272 -17.59 8.68 11.69
C ASP A 272 -16.64 7.52 12.04
N ARG A 273 -15.34 7.81 12.13
CA ARG A 273 -14.31 6.82 12.45
C ARG A 273 -13.51 7.22 13.68
N ILE A 274 -13.09 6.22 14.44
CA ILE A 274 -12.28 6.40 15.64
C ILE A 274 -10.83 5.99 15.34
N TYR A 275 -9.92 6.87 15.76
CA TYR A 275 -8.48 6.69 15.58
C TYR A 275 -7.74 6.88 16.90
N PRO A 276 -6.80 6.01 17.26
CA PRO A 276 -5.87 6.25 18.38
C PRO A 276 -4.79 7.26 17.95
N GLY A 277 -3.96 7.74 18.88
CA GLY A 277 -2.85 8.64 18.55
C GLY A 277 -3.27 10.07 18.24
N ARG A 278 -2.57 10.76 17.32
CA ARG A 278 -2.69 12.21 17.10
C ARG A 278 -3.35 12.53 15.77
N LEU A 279 -4.19 13.58 15.76
CA LEU A 279 -4.71 14.18 14.54
C LEU A 279 -3.91 15.44 14.20
N PHE A 280 -3.53 15.57 12.93
CA PHE A 280 -3.09 16.82 12.35
C PHE A 280 -4.11 17.30 11.32
N VAL A 281 -4.37 18.60 11.29
CA VAL A 281 -5.13 19.24 10.23
C VAL A 281 -4.21 20.25 9.55
N THR A 282 -4.10 20.17 8.24
CA THR A 282 -3.19 21.02 7.45
C THR A 282 -3.82 21.37 6.10
N ILE A 283 -3.25 22.36 5.43
CA ILE A 283 -3.60 22.69 4.04
C ILE A 283 -2.91 21.67 3.14
N ASP A 284 -3.67 21.05 2.23
CA ASP A 284 -3.17 20.08 1.24
C ASP A 284 -2.62 20.79 -0.02
N SER A 285 -2.05 20.01 -0.95
CA SER A 285 -1.45 20.55 -2.18
C SER A 285 -2.42 21.34 -3.06
N THR A 286 -3.74 21.15 -2.90
CA THR A 286 -4.79 21.87 -3.65
C THR A 286 -5.22 23.18 -3.00
N GLY A 287 -4.72 23.50 -1.79
CA GLY A 287 -5.16 24.65 -1.00
C GLY A 287 -6.42 24.38 -0.16
N ARG A 288 -6.83 23.12 -0.03
CA ARG A 288 -7.94 22.69 0.84
C ARG A 288 -7.39 22.01 2.10
N LEU A 289 -8.25 21.39 2.90
CA LEU A 289 -7.83 20.75 4.14
C LEU A 289 -7.59 19.26 3.97
N ALA A 290 -6.52 18.77 4.62
CA ALA A 290 -6.27 17.37 4.87
C ALA A 290 -6.31 17.07 6.37
N ALA A 291 -6.95 15.94 6.74
CA ALA A 291 -6.83 15.31 8.04
C ALA A 291 -5.76 14.21 7.96
N VAL A 292 -4.72 14.36 8.75
CA VAL A 292 -3.57 13.46 8.77
C VAL A 292 -3.43 12.83 10.16
N HIS A 293 -3.31 11.52 10.20
CA HIS A 293 -3.15 10.75 11.42
C HIS A 293 -1.66 10.50 11.70
N GLY A 294 -1.17 10.88 12.88
CA GLY A 294 0.18 10.54 13.35
C GLY A 294 0.13 9.38 14.33
N ILE A 295 0.78 8.26 13.99
CA ILE A 295 0.67 7.02 14.76
C ILE A 295 1.96 6.20 14.70
N ALA A 296 2.30 5.50 15.80
CA ALA A 296 3.37 4.51 15.80
C ALA A 296 3.05 3.33 14.86
N LEU A 297 4.03 2.84 14.12
CA LEU A 297 3.84 1.81 13.09
C LEU A 297 3.20 0.53 13.63
N GLU A 298 3.62 0.05 14.82
CA GLU A 298 3.00 -1.14 15.41
C GLU A 298 1.53 -0.93 15.79
N GLN A 299 1.17 0.27 16.24
CA GLN A 299 -0.21 0.61 16.54
C GLN A 299 -1.05 0.78 15.25
N LEU A 300 -0.46 1.32 14.18
CA LEU A 300 -1.09 1.38 12.86
C LEU A 300 -1.47 -0.02 12.38
N LEU A 301 -0.54 -0.99 12.46
CA LEU A 301 -0.74 -2.34 11.94
C LEU A 301 -1.91 -3.07 12.62
N ARG A 302 -2.25 -2.74 13.86
CA ARG A 302 -3.40 -3.32 14.56
C ARG A 302 -4.75 -2.97 13.89
N GLY A 303 -4.85 -1.78 13.30
CA GLY A 303 -6.03 -1.39 12.51
C GLY A 303 -5.92 -1.72 11.03
N LEU A 304 -4.69 -1.80 10.49
CA LEU A 304 -4.43 -2.05 9.08
C LEU A 304 -4.60 -3.53 8.71
N VAL A 305 -3.98 -4.45 9.44
CA VAL A 305 -4.04 -5.90 9.15
C VAL A 305 -5.48 -6.42 9.06
N PRO A 306 -6.40 -6.11 10.01
CA PRO A 306 -7.78 -6.55 9.89
C PRO A 306 -8.60 -5.81 8.81
N SER A 307 -8.13 -4.66 8.34
CA SER A 307 -8.73 -3.95 7.19
C SER A 307 -8.36 -4.61 5.85
N GLU A 308 -7.24 -5.32 5.80
CA GLU A 308 -6.69 -5.99 4.61
C GLU A 308 -7.05 -7.47 4.54
N MET A 309 -7.09 -8.18 5.66
CA MET A 309 -7.40 -9.61 5.73
C MET A 309 -8.48 -9.90 6.76
N PRO A 310 -9.35 -10.90 6.53
CA PRO A 310 -10.32 -11.31 7.55
C PRO A 310 -9.63 -11.70 8.86
N ALA A 311 -10.09 -11.17 9.99
CA ALA A 311 -9.55 -11.50 11.32
C ALA A 311 -9.71 -13.00 11.69
N SER A 312 -10.57 -13.72 10.99
CA SER A 312 -10.74 -15.17 11.09
C SER A 312 -9.71 -15.98 10.31
N ALA A 313 -8.79 -15.34 9.59
CA ALA A 313 -7.72 -16.02 8.86
C ALA A 313 -6.77 -16.76 9.84
N PRO A 314 -6.10 -17.84 9.40
CA PRO A 314 -5.09 -18.53 10.20
C PRO A 314 -3.98 -17.57 10.67
N LEU A 315 -3.50 -17.77 11.91
CA LEU A 315 -2.49 -16.91 12.53
C LEU A 315 -1.24 -16.72 11.65
N GLU A 316 -0.78 -17.77 10.98
CA GLU A 316 0.41 -17.69 10.11
C GLU A 316 0.17 -16.80 8.88
N ALA A 317 -1.05 -16.76 8.33
CA ALA A 317 -1.40 -15.84 7.27
C ALA A 317 -1.45 -14.38 7.77
N LEU A 318 -2.01 -14.15 8.97
CA LEU A 318 -2.06 -12.84 9.60
C LEU A 318 -0.65 -12.32 9.95
N LYS A 319 0.26 -13.19 10.42
CA LYS A 319 1.67 -12.86 10.64
C LYS A 319 2.37 -12.47 9.31
N ALA A 320 2.14 -13.24 8.24
CA ALA A 320 2.67 -12.91 6.92
C ALA A 320 2.17 -11.53 6.46
N GLN A 321 0.88 -11.22 6.64
CA GLN A 321 0.31 -9.91 6.31
C GLN A 321 0.93 -8.80 7.16
N ALA A 322 1.14 -9.00 8.45
CA ALA A 322 1.74 -7.98 9.32
C ALA A 322 3.17 -7.63 8.90
N VAL A 323 4.01 -8.64 8.61
CA VAL A 323 5.39 -8.43 8.10
C VAL A 323 5.38 -7.75 6.73
N THR A 324 4.51 -8.19 5.84
CA THR A 324 4.33 -7.60 4.50
C THR A 324 3.93 -6.13 4.58
N ALA A 325 2.89 -5.82 5.37
CA ALA A 325 2.40 -4.46 5.53
C ALA A 325 3.46 -3.53 6.15
N ARG A 326 4.19 -4.00 7.19
CA ARG A 326 5.27 -3.25 7.81
C ARG A 326 6.40 -2.94 6.82
N SER A 327 6.81 -3.93 6.01
CA SER A 327 7.84 -3.76 4.98
C SER A 327 7.44 -2.72 3.94
N ASN A 328 6.19 -2.81 3.46
CA ASN A 328 5.65 -1.88 2.47
C ASN A 328 5.59 -0.45 3.03
N VAL A 329 5.12 -0.24 4.29
CA VAL A 329 5.12 1.08 4.92
C VAL A 329 6.53 1.66 4.98
N LEU A 330 7.49 0.90 5.48
CA LEU A 330 8.88 1.35 5.63
C LEU A 330 9.53 1.68 4.27
N ALA A 331 9.23 0.91 3.22
CA ALA A 331 9.75 1.13 1.87
C ALA A 331 9.19 2.40 1.21
N GLN A 332 7.98 2.82 1.60
CA GLN A 332 7.31 4.00 1.02
C GLN A 332 7.77 5.33 1.63
N ILE A 333 8.42 5.32 2.79
CA ILE A 333 8.90 6.55 3.45
C ILE A 333 9.88 7.28 2.53
N GLY A 334 9.54 8.53 2.16
CA GLY A 334 10.36 9.37 1.29
C GLY A 334 10.40 8.98 -0.19
N THR A 335 9.61 7.99 -0.62
CA THR A 335 9.55 7.56 -2.04
C THR A 335 8.19 7.78 -2.68
N ARG A 336 7.14 7.97 -1.89
CA ARG A 336 5.77 8.25 -2.35
C ARG A 336 5.20 9.48 -1.65
N HIS A 337 4.12 10.03 -2.19
CA HIS A 337 3.42 11.19 -1.64
C HIS A 337 4.32 12.43 -1.45
N LEU A 338 5.34 12.60 -2.27
CA LEU A 338 6.36 13.65 -2.13
C LEU A 338 5.79 15.08 -2.25
N THR A 339 4.56 15.22 -2.73
CA THR A 339 3.82 16.48 -2.88
C THR A 339 2.71 16.65 -1.85
N ASP A 340 2.62 15.74 -0.86
CA ASP A 340 1.52 15.66 0.10
C ASP A 340 2.02 15.77 1.54
N PRO A 341 1.19 16.21 2.51
CA PRO A 341 1.59 16.35 3.92
C PRO A 341 1.52 15.03 4.71
N TYR A 342 1.81 13.91 4.07
CA TYR A 342 1.77 12.57 4.68
C TYR A 342 2.62 11.59 3.90
N VAL A 343 2.95 10.44 4.49
CA VAL A 343 3.73 9.38 3.82
C VAL A 343 2.86 8.27 3.25
N LEU A 344 1.63 8.09 3.74
CA LEU A 344 0.68 7.07 3.30
C LEU A 344 -0.73 7.66 3.19
N CYS A 345 -1.59 7.01 2.39
CA CYS A 345 -3.04 7.24 2.42
C CYS A 345 -3.78 6.00 2.98
N SER A 346 -4.97 6.22 3.55
CA SER A 346 -5.81 5.17 4.15
C SER A 346 -6.64 4.37 3.14
N GLU A 347 -6.40 4.55 1.86
CA GLU A 347 -7.13 3.95 0.75
C GLU A 347 -6.34 2.79 0.13
N VAL A 348 -6.99 2.01 -0.73
CA VAL A 348 -6.40 0.88 -1.47
C VAL A 348 -5.21 1.27 -2.37
N HIS A 349 -4.98 2.56 -2.61
CA HIS A 349 -3.80 3.07 -3.31
C HIS A 349 -2.52 2.80 -2.52
N CYS A 350 -2.56 2.93 -1.18
CA CYS A 350 -1.48 2.55 -0.29
C CYS A 350 -1.84 1.25 0.44
N GLN A 351 -2.60 1.35 1.53
CA GLN A 351 -3.09 0.20 2.30
C GLN A 351 -4.40 0.61 2.98
N ALA A 352 -5.42 -0.25 2.97
CA ALA A 352 -6.68 0.05 3.62
C ALA A 352 -6.50 0.19 5.14
N TYR A 353 -6.99 1.30 5.69
CA TYR A 353 -6.90 1.58 7.13
C TYR A 353 -8.19 2.20 7.64
N LYS A 354 -8.89 1.49 8.53
CA LYS A 354 -10.19 1.88 9.07
C LYS A 354 -10.16 2.34 10.54
N GLY A 355 -8.98 2.56 11.08
CA GLY A 355 -8.81 2.99 12.47
C GLY A 355 -9.04 1.88 13.50
N GLU A 356 -9.43 2.28 14.72
CA GLU A 356 -9.58 1.39 15.88
C GLU A 356 -10.73 0.38 15.72
N THR A 357 -11.80 0.77 15.03
CA THR A 357 -13.00 -0.07 14.89
C THR A 357 -12.78 -1.39 14.17
N ALA A 358 -11.70 -1.50 13.40
CA ALA A 358 -11.34 -2.72 12.70
C ALA A 358 -10.48 -3.68 13.56
N GLN A 359 -9.94 -3.25 14.70
CA GLN A 359 -9.03 -4.07 15.51
C GLN A 359 -9.66 -5.36 16.01
N ALA A 360 -8.87 -6.44 16.00
CA ALA A 360 -9.30 -7.75 16.47
C ALA A 360 -8.15 -8.47 17.21
N ALA A 361 -8.51 -9.28 18.22
CA ALA A 361 -7.52 -9.96 19.07
C ALA A 361 -6.56 -10.88 18.29
N SER A 362 -7.04 -11.55 17.25
CA SER A 362 -6.24 -12.44 16.40
C SER A 362 -5.20 -11.68 15.57
N THR A 363 -5.57 -10.54 14.99
CA THR A 363 -4.65 -9.68 14.23
C THR A 363 -3.67 -8.97 15.14
N ASP A 364 -4.11 -8.53 16.33
CA ASP A 364 -3.24 -7.97 17.37
C ASP A 364 -2.17 -8.98 17.83
N LEU A 365 -2.55 -10.25 17.98
CA LEU A 365 -1.61 -11.32 18.28
C LEU A 365 -0.57 -11.49 17.17
N ALA A 366 -1.00 -11.48 15.91
CA ALA A 366 -0.09 -11.60 14.77
C ALA A 366 0.91 -10.43 14.68
N VAL A 367 0.42 -9.19 14.86
CA VAL A 367 1.26 -7.98 14.88
C VAL A 367 2.29 -8.06 16.00
N ARG A 368 1.87 -8.39 17.24
CA ARG A 368 2.82 -8.55 18.38
C ARG A 368 3.82 -9.67 18.16
N ALA A 369 3.39 -10.82 17.62
CA ALA A 369 4.27 -11.97 17.39
C ALA A 369 5.32 -11.74 16.30
N THR A 370 5.18 -10.68 15.49
CA THR A 370 6.09 -10.28 14.41
C THR A 370 6.56 -8.83 14.57
N SER A 371 6.48 -8.29 15.81
CA SER A 371 6.83 -6.88 16.08
C SER A 371 8.23 -6.57 15.58
N GLY A 372 8.38 -5.46 14.85
CA GLY A 372 9.64 -5.02 14.27
C GLY A 372 10.21 -5.87 13.14
N GLU A 373 9.57 -6.97 12.71
CA GLU A 373 10.05 -7.75 11.57
C GLU A 373 9.61 -7.15 10.23
N ALA A 374 10.57 -6.93 9.32
CA ALA A 374 10.33 -6.53 7.94
C ALA A 374 11.12 -7.42 6.97
N LEU A 375 10.75 -7.42 5.69
CA LEU A 375 11.37 -8.24 4.65
C LEU A 375 12.62 -7.58 4.07
N PHE A 376 13.71 -8.31 4.07
CA PHE A 376 14.97 -7.91 3.44
C PHE A 376 15.45 -8.98 2.46
N GLY A 377 16.04 -8.54 1.37
CA GLY A 377 16.76 -9.43 0.47
C GLY A 377 17.91 -10.12 1.20
N ARG A 378 18.06 -11.43 1.04
CA ARG A 378 19.12 -12.19 1.72
C ARG A 378 20.52 -11.83 1.24
N VAL A 379 20.67 -11.49 -0.03
CA VAL A 379 21.97 -11.21 -0.65
C VAL A 379 22.29 -9.71 -0.60
N ASP A 380 21.38 -8.89 -1.06
CA ASP A 380 21.57 -7.44 -1.22
C ASP A 380 21.26 -6.65 0.08
N GLN A 381 20.65 -7.29 1.07
CA GLN A 381 20.23 -6.67 2.34
C GLN A 381 19.35 -5.43 2.16
N THR A 382 18.68 -5.31 1.01
CA THR A 382 17.75 -4.22 0.74
C THR A 382 16.38 -4.50 1.35
N LEU A 383 15.70 -3.45 1.83
CA LEU A 383 14.32 -3.52 2.27
C LEU A 383 13.41 -3.78 1.06
N VAL A 384 12.56 -4.80 1.15
CA VAL A 384 11.62 -5.15 0.08
C VAL A 384 10.38 -4.26 0.18
N ASP A 385 10.03 -3.58 -0.90
CA ASP A 385 8.70 -2.94 -1.05
C ASP A 385 7.67 -4.06 -1.25
N ALA A 386 7.20 -4.61 -0.14
CA ALA A 386 6.41 -5.83 -0.11
C ALA A 386 4.94 -5.56 -0.44
N VAL A 387 4.64 -5.40 -1.72
CA VAL A 387 3.28 -5.21 -2.24
C VAL A 387 2.47 -6.52 -2.18
N TYR A 388 1.14 -6.40 -2.15
CA TYR A 388 0.23 -7.55 -2.07
C TYR A 388 -1.10 -7.27 -2.76
N SER A 389 -1.86 -8.31 -3.07
CA SER A 389 -3.19 -8.21 -3.69
C SER A 389 -4.12 -9.31 -3.19
N ALA A 390 -5.43 -9.10 -3.33
CA ALA A 390 -6.43 -9.99 -2.75
C ALA A 390 -6.35 -11.42 -3.30
N VAL A 391 -6.41 -11.60 -4.64
CA VAL A 391 -6.43 -12.93 -5.29
C VAL A 391 -5.56 -12.90 -6.55
N CYS A 392 -4.51 -13.71 -6.61
CA CYS A 392 -3.64 -13.77 -7.79
C CYS A 392 -4.28 -14.47 -8.99
N GLY A 393 -5.36 -15.26 -8.78
CA GLY A 393 -5.99 -16.06 -9.82
C GLY A 393 -5.24 -17.35 -10.16
N GLY A 394 -4.25 -17.72 -9.33
CA GLY A 394 -3.38 -18.90 -9.46
C GLY A 394 -2.01 -18.61 -10.07
N HIS A 395 -1.71 -17.35 -10.45
CA HIS A 395 -0.40 -16.94 -10.94
C HIS A 395 -0.08 -15.51 -10.53
N GLY A 396 1.08 -15.31 -9.89
CA GLY A 396 1.60 -13.99 -9.54
C GLY A 396 2.10 -13.22 -10.75
N GLU A 397 2.25 -11.89 -10.61
CA GLU A 397 2.73 -10.99 -11.66
C GLU A 397 4.03 -10.31 -11.26
N ASP A 398 4.82 -9.90 -12.25
CA ASP A 398 6.03 -9.10 -12.07
C ASP A 398 5.67 -7.65 -11.73
N ASN A 399 6.44 -6.99 -10.84
CA ASN A 399 6.16 -5.61 -10.45
C ASN A 399 6.22 -4.64 -11.64
N ASP A 400 7.23 -4.76 -12.51
CA ASP A 400 7.41 -3.92 -13.70
C ASP A 400 6.38 -4.18 -14.81
N ALA A 401 5.64 -5.28 -14.72
CA ALA A 401 4.48 -5.52 -15.55
C ALA A 401 3.22 -4.80 -15.05
N VAL A 402 3.12 -4.56 -13.75
CA VAL A 402 2.02 -3.85 -13.10
C VAL A 402 2.23 -2.34 -13.17
N TRP A 403 3.39 -1.88 -12.73
CA TRP A 403 3.76 -0.46 -12.68
C TRP A 403 4.78 -0.17 -13.78
N SER A 404 4.31 0.43 -14.86
CA SER A 404 5.19 0.85 -15.95
C SER A 404 6.13 1.95 -15.47
N GLY A 405 7.43 1.73 -15.62
CA GLY A 405 8.47 2.64 -15.11
C GLY A 405 9.20 2.09 -13.88
N ASP A 406 8.61 1.16 -13.14
CA ASP A 406 9.32 0.46 -12.07
C ASP A 406 10.44 -0.42 -12.63
N LEU A 407 11.55 -0.47 -11.90
CA LEU A 407 12.60 -1.44 -12.18
C LEU A 407 12.14 -2.86 -11.83
N PRO A 408 12.58 -3.87 -12.61
CA PRO A 408 12.37 -5.25 -12.24
C PRO A 408 13.00 -5.55 -10.88
N SER A 409 12.17 -5.87 -9.88
CA SER A 409 12.64 -6.31 -8.57
C SER A 409 12.87 -7.82 -8.57
N SER A 410 14.04 -8.28 -8.15
CA SER A 410 14.34 -9.71 -7.99
C SER A 410 13.42 -10.40 -6.98
N HIS A 411 12.84 -9.64 -6.06
CA HIS A 411 11.95 -10.13 -5.01
C HIS A 411 10.47 -10.16 -5.40
N LEU A 412 10.10 -9.48 -6.50
CA LEU A 412 8.71 -9.33 -6.94
C LEU A 412 8.52 -9.94 -8.34
N ARG A 413 8.89 -11.23 -8.47
CA ARG A 413 8.73 -12.00 -9.71
C ARG A 413 7.51 -12.90 -9.64
N GLY A 414 6.69 -12.82 -10.67
CA GLY A 414 5.48 -13.61 -10.80
C GLY A 414 5.78 -15.07 -11.04
N GLN A 415 5.06 -15.94 -10.34
CA GLN A 415 5.18 -17.40 -10.47
C GLN A 415 3.84 -18.07 -10.20
N PRO A 416 3.64 -19.35 -10.60
CA PRO A 416 2.45 -20.10 -10.27
C PRO A 416 2.24 -20.21 -8.76
N ASP A 417 1.07 -19.82 -8.27
CA ASP A 417 0.66 -19.99 -6.86
C ASP A 417 -0.12 -21.29 -6.67
N LEU A 418 0.52 -22.39 -7.01
CA LEU A 418 -0.02 -23.74 -7.08
C LEU A 418 0.80 -24.70 -6.22
N PRO A 419 0.23 -25.83 -5.79
CA PRO A 419 1.02 -26.94 -5.26
C PRO A 419 2.11 -27.37 -6.26
N PRO A 420 3.29 -27.84 -5.79
CA PRO A 420 4.45 -28.11 -6.64
C PRO A 420 4.18 -29.05 -7.82
N ASP A 421 3.32 -30.05 -7.62
CA ASP A 421 2.90 -31.03 -8.63
C ASP A 421 2.11 -30.41 -9.79
N GLN A 422 1.44 -29.27 -9.57
CA GLN A 422 0.64 -28.56 -10.57
C GLN A 422 1.34 -27.32 -11.14
N GLY A 423 2.33 -26.78 -10.42
CA GLY A 423 3.00 -25.53 -10.77
C GLY A 423 3.88 -25.65 -12.03
N ALA A 424 4.56 -26.78 -12.22
CA ALA A 424 5.52 -26.96 -13.30
C ALA A 424 4.95 -26.71 -14.70
N ALA A 425 3.70 -27.10 -14.96
CA ALA A 425 3.04 -26.90 -16.26
C ALA A 425 2.88 -25.42 -16.64
N TRP A 426 2.92 -24.51 -15.67
CA TRP A 426 2.65 -23.08 -15.85
C TRP A 426 3.86 -22.19 -15.54
N SER A 427 5.02 -22.77 -15.23
CA SER A 427 6.24 -22.04 -14.83
C SER A 427 6.82 -21.14 -15.91
N GLU A 428 6.59 -21.43 -17.20
CA GLU A 428 6.99 -20.58 -18.32
C GLU A 428 6.12 -19.32 -18.50
N GLY A 429 5.09 -19.14 -17.65
CA GLY A 429 4.18 -18.02 -17.68
C GLY A 429 3.01 -18.15 -18.67
N LEU A 430 2.17 -17.09 -18.72
CA LEU A 430 0.89 -17.07 -19.42
C LEU A 430 0.81 -15.90 -20.44
N GLN A 431 1.94 -15.45 -20.98
CA GLN A 431 2.02 -14.26 -21.83
C GLN A 431 1.27 -14.41 -23.15
N SER A 432 1.15 -15.62 -23.69
CA SER A 432 0.37 -15.84 -24.90
C SER A 432 -1.11 -16.04 -24.58
N GLU A 433 -1.98 -15.58 -25.47
CA GLU A 433 -3.43 -15.76 -25.34
C GLU A 433 -3.82 -17.24 -25.25
N ALA A 434 -3.19 -18.09 -26.03
CA ALA A 434 -3.46 -19.53 -26.02
C ALA A 434 -3.13 -20.16 -24.65
N ARG A 435 -1.99 -19.81 -24.03
CA ARG A 435 -1.64 -20.31 -22.69
C ARG A 435 -2.56 -19.76 -21.62
N LEU A 436 -2.90 -18.45 -21.69
CA LEU A 436 -3.86 -17.87 -20.75
C LEU A 436 -5.23 -18.54 -20.88
N ARG A 437 -5.73 -18.78 -22.11
CA ARG A 437 -6.99 -19.49 -22.36
C ARG A 437 -6.98 -20.88 -21.75
N ALA A 438 -5.91 -21.64 -21.98
CA ALA A 438 -5.74 -22.97 -21.39
C ALA A 438 -5.71 -22.92 -19.86
N PHE A 439 -5.01 -21.96 -19.24
CA PHE A 439 -4.92 -21.77 -17.79
C PHE A 439 -6.28 -21.40 -17.16
N LEU A 440 -7.01 -20.48 -17.78
CA LEU A 440 -8.33 -20.07 -17.31
C LEU A 440 -9.32 -21.23 -17.39
N ALA A 441 -9.28 -22.02 -18.48
CA ALA A 441 -10.13 -23.19 -18.67
C ALA A 441 -9.77 -24.36 -17.73
N ALA A 442 -8.49 -24.63 -17.55
CA ALA A 442 -8.02 -25.68 -16.60
C ALA A 442 -8.39 -25.36 -15.16
N ALA A 443 -8.47 -24.08 -14.83
CA ALA A 443 -8.81 -23.59 -13.50
C ALA A 443 -8.12 -24.39 -12.38
N PRO A 444 -6.76 -24.40 -12.31
CA PRO A 444 -6.01 -25.27 -11.40
C PRO A 444 -6.36 -25.02 -9.94
N ILE A 445 -6.07 -25.98 -9.07
CA ILE A 445 -6.37 -25.90 -7.63
C ILE A 445 -5.30 -25.06 -6.93
N ALA A 446 -5.32 -23.75 -7.17
CA ALA A 446 -4.44 -22.78 -6.56
C ALA A 446 -4.71 -22.59 -5.05
N TYR A 447 -3.70 -22.15 -4.30
CA TYR A 447 -3.86 -21.87 -2.86
C TYR A 447 -4.99 -20.87 -2.60
N CYS A 448 -5.09 -19.80 -3.38
CA CYS A 448 -6.16 -18.82 -3.25
C CYS A 448 -7.56 -19.34 -3.64
N ARG A 449 -7.66 -20.42 -4.44
CA ARG A 449 -8.93 -21.06 -4.78
C ARG A 449 -9.40 -22.01 -3.68
N ARG A 450 -8.47 -22.76 -3.08
CA ARG A 450 -8.79 -23.77 -2.07
C ARG A 450 -8.94 -23.23 -0.66
N ALA A 451 -8.54 -21.99 -0.41
CA ALA A 451 -8.66 -21.35 0.89
C ALA A 451 -10.13 -21.35 1.35
N THR A 452 -10.37 -21.86 2.56
CA THR A 452 -11.70 -21.86 3.16
C THR A 452 -12.18 -20.43 3.35
N GLY A 453 -13.40 -20.13 2.89
CA GLY A 453 -13.96 -18.78 2.90
C GLY A 453 -13.56 -17.89 1.72
N ALA A 454 -12.73 -18.37 0.78
CA ALA A 454 -12.37 -17.59 -0.39
C ALA A 454 -13.60 -17.26 -1.26
N PRO A 455 -13.76 -16.00 -1.68
CA PRO A 455 -14.84 -15.61 -2.58
C PRO A 455 -14.68 -16.32 -3.94
N LYS A 456 -15.68 -17.14 -4.30
CA LYS A 456 -15.62 -18.00 -5.50
C LYS A 456 -15.57 -17.19 -6.79
N ASP A 457 -16.22 -16.05 -6.83
CA ASP A 457 -16.30 -15.10 -7.95
C ASP A 457 -15.04 -14.26 -8.17
N ARG A 458 -14.05 -14.35 -7.25
CA ARG A 458 -12.78 -13.62 -7.38
C ARG A 458 -11.66 -14.45 -8.02
N PHE A 459 -11.74 -15.76 -7.94
CA PHE A 459 -10.75 -16.64 -8.59
C PHE A 459 -10.94 -16.71 -10.10
N ARG A 460 -12.20 -16.81 -10.57
CA ARG A 460 -12.63 -16.71 -11.97
C ARG A 460 -13.87 -15.85 -12.04
N TRP A 461 -13.94 -14.96 -13.05
CA TRP A 461 -15.01 -14.01 -13.21
C TRP A 461 -15.35 -13.77 -14.67
N GLU A 462 -16.57 -13.34 -14.93
CA GLU A 462 -17.04 -12.85 -16.22
C GLU A 462 -17.68 -11.46 -16.04
N ARG A 463 -17.43 -10.56 -16.98
CA ARG A 463 -18.08 -9.26 -17.07
C ARG A 463 -18.54 -9.04 -18.52
N ARG A 464 -19.80 -8.67 -18.68
CA ARG A 464 -20.41 -8.34 -19.96
C ARG A 464 -20.71 -6.85 -20.00
N LEU A 465 -20.24 -6.19 -21.06
CA LEU A 465 -20.46 -4.77 -21.29
C LEU A 465 -21.10 -4.61 -22.68
N SER A 466 -22.23 -3.92 -22.75
CA SER A 466 -22.84 -3.60 -24.04
C SER A 466 -21.90 -2.71 -24.87
N ALA A 467 -22.00 -2.77 -26.20
CA ALA A 467 -21.23 -1.89 -27.09
C ALA A 467 -21.42 -0.40 -26.74
N ALA A 468 -22.64 -0.01 -26.34
CA ALA A 468 -22.95 1.35 -25.91
C ALA A 468 -22.20 1.73 -24.61
N THR A 469 -22.13 0.81 -23.63
CA THR A 469 -21.37 1.02 -22.38
C THR A 469 -19.88 1.19 -22.67
N VAL A 470 -19.30 0.35 -23.53
CA VAL A 470 -17.89 0.43 -23.91
C VAL A 470 -17.61 1.74 -24.66
N ALA A 471 -18.49 2.16 -25.60
CA ALA A 471 -18.34 3.43 -26.30
C ALA A 471 -18.38 4.63 -25.34
N ALA A 472 -19.27 4.63 -24.35
CA ALA A 472 -19.33 5.68 -23.33
C ALA A 472 -18.07 5.71 -22.46
N GLN A 473 -17.55 4.55 -22.04
CA GLN A 473 -16.34 4.45 -21.22
C GLN A 473 -15.07 4.84 -21.98
N THR A 474 -15.04 4.65 -23.29
CA THR A 474 -13.90 5.01 -24.16
C THR A 474 -14.06 6.37 -24.85
N ALA A 475 -15.10 7.15 -24.52
CA ALA A 475 -15.40 8.44 -25.16
C ALA A 475 -14.24 9.43 -25.11
N THR A 476 -13.50 9.48 -24.00
CA THR A 476 -12.31 10.35 -23.86
C THR A 476 -11.15 9.97 -24.78
N LEU A 477 -11.16 8.76 -25.34
CA LEU A 477 -10.16 8.31 -26.31
C LEU A 477 -10.54 8.71 -27.75
N GLY A 478 -11.74 9.24 -28.00
CA GLY A 478 -12.21 9.66 -29.32
C GLY A 478 -12.37 8.54 -30.35
N VAL A 479 -12.47 7.29 -29.92
CA VAL A 479 -12.48 6.13 -30.82
C VAL A 479 -13.84 5.92 -31.51
N GLY A 480 -14.93 6.51 -31.02
CA GLY A 480 -16.27 6.32 -31.51
C GLY A 480 -16.87 4.96 -31.11
N ALA A 481 -17.66 4.34 -32.02
CA ALA A 481 -18.23 3.01 -31.78
C ALA A 481 -17.14 1.93 -31.86
N VAL A 482 -16.91 1.22 -30.75
CA VAL A 482 -15.83 0.23 -30.65
C VAL A 482 -16.20 -1.06 -31.38
N SER A 483 -15.34 -1.48 -32.29
CA SER A 483 -15.48 -2.72 -33.07
C SER A 483 -14.64 -3.88 -32.51
N SER A 484 -13.47 -3.59 -31.92
CA SER A 484 -12.61 -4.62 -31.29
C SER A 484 -11.72 -4.07 -30.19
N ILE A 485 -11.39 -4.95 -29.25
CA ILE A 485 -10.41 -4.74 -28.19
C ILE A 485 -9.39 -5.87 -28.28
N GLU A 486 -8.12 -5.54 -28.48
CA GLU A 486 -7.01 -6.49 -28.63
C GLU A 486 -5.98 -6.28 -27.53
N VAL A 487 -5.52 -7.34 -26.87
CA VAL A 487 -4.43 -7.25 -25.91
C VAL A 487 -3.10 -7.38 -26.64
N LEU A 488 -2.30 -6.30 -26.61
CA LEU A 488 -1.02 -6.21 -27.31
C LEU A 488 0.14 -6.81 -26.51
N LYS A 489 0.15 -6.55 -25.20
CA LYS A 489 1.21 -7.00 -24.30
C LYS A 489 0.60 -7.59 -23.03
N ARG A 490 1.17 -8.70 -22.58
CA ARG A 490 0.81 -9.35 -21.31
C ARG A 490 2.05 -9.53 -20.42
N GLY A 491 1.85 -9.48 -19.11
CA GLY A 491 2.84 -9.90 -18.13
C GLY A 491 2.87 -11.43 -17.96
N VAL A 492 3.74 -11.91 -17.08
CA VAL A 492 3.98 -13.35 -16.86
C VAL A 492 2.73 -14.11 -16.40
N SER A 493 1.83 -13.45 -15.68
CA SER A 493 0.54 -14.02 -15.24
C SER A 493 -0.56 -13.96 -16.32
N GLY A 494 -0.28 -13.45 -17.51
CA GLY A 494 -1.27 -13.20 -18.56
C GLY A 494 -2.07 -11.91 -18.37
N ARG A 495 -1.77 -11.08 -17.36
CA ARG A 495 -2.40 -9.76 -17.17
C ARG A 495 -2.07 -8.83 -18.33
N ALA A 496 -3.08 -8.14 -18.84
CA ALA A 496 -2.92 -7.15 -19.90
C ALA A 496 -2.14 -5.93 -19.38
N ARG A 497 -1.03 -5.59 -20.06
CA ARG A 497 -0.20 -4.41 -19.86
C ARG A 497 -0.52 -3.31 -20.85
N SER A 498 -0.95 -3.71 -22.07
CA SER A 498 -1.29 -2.81 -23.17
C SER A 498 -2.41 -3.40 -24.00
N ILE A 499 -3.37 -2.57 -24.35
CA ILE A 499 -4.49 -2.94 -25.23
C ILE A 499 -4.60 -1.95 -26.39
N ARG A 500 -5.14 -2.43 -27.50
CA ARG A 500 -5.58 -1.63 -28.65
C ARG A 500 -7.09 -1.65 -28.74
N ILE A 501 -7.70 -0.48 -28.88
CA ILE A 501 -9.14 -0.32 -29.05
C ILE A 501 -9.36 0.27 -30.43
N ARG A 502 -10.07 -0.46 -31.30
CA ARG A 502 -10.43 0.01 -32.64
C ARG A 502 -11.89 0.44 -32.62
N GLY A 503 -12.12 1.65 -33.03
CA GLY A 503 -13.46 2.18 -33.24
C GLY A 503 -13.65 2.63 -34.70
N ASP A 504 -14.81 3.17 -34.98
CA ASP A 504 -15.18 3.69 -36.30
C ASP A 504 -14.55 5.04 -36.63
N LEU A 505 -14.12 5.82 -35.62
CA LEU A 505 -13.45 7.11 -35.79
C LEU A 505 -11.93 6.98 -35.81
N GLN A 506 -11.35 6.25 -34.84
CA GLN A 506 -9.91 6.04 -34.75
C GLN A 506 -9.57 4.80 -33.94
N THR A 507 -8.27 4.51 -33.89
CA THR A 507 -7.69 3.47 -33.04
C THR A 507 -6.90 4.14 -31.91
N ALA A 508 -7.09 3.67 -30.67
CA ALA A 508 -6.34 4.11 -29.50
C ALA A 508 -5.59 2.96 -28.83
N GLN A 509 -4.45 3.24 -28.24
CA GLN A 509 -3.72 2.34 -27.37
C GLN A 509 -3.85 2.81 -25.92
N VAL A 510 -4.05 1.87 -25.00
CA VAL A 510 -4.12 2.12 -23.56
C VAL A 510 -3.11 1.23 -22.87
N ASP A 511 -2.17 1.84 -22.16
CA ASP A 511 -1.13 1.17 -21.40
C ASP A 511 -1.38 1.29 -19.89
N GLY A 512 -0.92 0.29 -19.13
CA GLY A 512 -0.99 0.22 -17.68
C GLY A 512 -2.18 -0.61 -17.16
N GLU A 513 -1.84 -1.53 -16.24
CA GLU A 513 -2.76 -2.51 -15.65
C GLU A 513 -4.00 -1.85 -15.05
N LEU A 514 -3.82 -0.90 -14.15
CA LEU A 514 -4.90 -0.23 -13.44
C LEU A 514 -5.73 0.66 -14.37
N ARG A 515 -5.08 1.33 -15.33
CA ARG A 515 -5.77 2.18 -16.31
C ARG A 515 -6.71 1.37 -17.20
N ILE A 516 -6.26 0.18 -17.63
CA ILE A 516 -7.09 -0.76 -18.41
C ILE A 516 -8.31 -1.21 -17.59
N ARG A 517 -8.11 -1.59 -16.33
CA ARG A 517 -9.21 -2.01 -15.45
C ARG A 517 -10.24 -0.89 -15.24
N ARG A 518 -9.76 0.33 -14.94
CA ARG A 518 -10.62 1.50 -14.71
C ARG A 518 -11.42 1.89 -15.95
N LEU A 519 -10.81 1.79 -17.13
CA LEU A 519 -11.46 2.10 -18.40
C LEU A 519 -12.74 1.28 -18.61
N PHE A 520 -12.76 0.01 -18.19
CA PHE A 520 -13.90 -0.88 -18.33
C PHE A 520 -14.71 -1.07 -17.03
N GLY A 521 -14.84 0.00 -16.23
CA GLY A 521 -15.69 0.01 -15.04
C GLY A 521 -15.10 -0.76 -13.85
N ASN A 522 -13.79 -0.64 -13.61
CA ASN A 522 -13.06 -1.30 -12.54
C ASN A 522 -13.11 -2.83 -12.63
N LEU A 523 -12.61 -3.41 -13.72
CA LEU A 523 -12.47 -4.85 -13.85
C LEU A 523 -11.72 -5.43 -12.63
N PRO A 524 -12.08 -6.64 -12.17
CA PRO A 524 -11.44 -7.26 -10.99
C PRO A 524 -9.92 -7.37 -11.10
N SER A 525 -9.42 -7.70 -12.28
CA SER A 525 -7.99 -7.75 -12.63
C SER A 525 -7.83 -7.50 -14.12
N SER A 526 -6.60 -7.36 -14.59
CA SER A 526 -6.30 -7.34 -16.03
C SER A 526 -5.92 -8.72 -16.61
N MET A 527 -6.01 -9.79 -15.81
CA MET A 527 -5.89 -11.18 -16.30
C MET A 527 -7.20 -11.59 -17.00
N PHE A 528 -7.34 -11.25 -18.26
CA PHE A 528 -8.58 -11.55 -19.00
C PHE A 528 -8.34 -11.88 -20.47
N LEU A 529 -9.32 -12.56 -21.04
CA LEU A 529 -9.62 -12.64 -22.48
C LEU A 529 -10.84 -11.76 -22.75
N VAL A 530 -10.91 -11.14 -23.90
CA VAL A 530 -12.06 -10.32 -24.31
C VAL A 530 -12.53 -10.74 -25.69
N GLU A 531 -13.83 -10.94 -25.85
CA GLU A 531 -14.48 -11.36 -27.09
C GLU A 531 -15.75 -10.54 -27.32
N LEU A 532 -16.08 -10.30 -28.57
CA LEU A 532 -17.36 -9.66 -28.95
C LEU A 532 -18.38 -10.76 -29.23
N GLU A 533 -19.38 -10.91 -28.39
CA GLU A 533 -20.42 -11.92 -28.47
C GLU A 533 -21.80 -11.24 -28.53
N ARG A 534 -22.51 -11.42 -29.61
CA ARG A 534 -23.90 -10.91 -29.78
C ARG A 534 -24.06 -9.41 -29.48
N GLY A 535 -23.05 -8.61 -29.81
CA GLY A 535 -23.04 -7.16 -29.56
C GLY A 535 -22.61 -6.73 -28.16
N GLU A 536 -22.13 -7.66 -27.36
CA GLU A 536 -21.53 -7.38 -26.03
C GLU A 536 -20.04 -7.73 -26.01
N PHE A 537 -19.23 -6.92 -25.37
CA PHE A 537 -17.85 -7.26 -25.04
C PHE A 537 -17.85 -8.11 -23.76
N VAL A 538 -17.40 -9.35 -23.88
CA VAL A 538 -17.38 -10.33 -22.80
C VAL A 538 -15.95 -10.51 -22.34
N PHE A 539 -15.66 -10.06 -21.12
CA PHE A 539 -14.39 -10.23 -20.43
C PHE A 539 -14.46 -11.47 -19.54
N ARG A 540 -13.60 -12.47 -19.79
CA ARG A 540 -13.46 -13.67 -18.96
C ARG A 540 -12.08 -13.68 -18.36
N GLY A 541 -12.00 -13.67 -17.02
CA GLY A 541 -10.73 -13.49 -16.35
C GLY A 541 -10.57 -14.24 -15.04
N GLY A 542 -9.42 -13.99 -14.40
CA GLY A 542 -9.06 -14.57 -13.13
C GLY A 542 -8.36 -13.59 -12.20
N GLY A 543 -8.56 -13.78 -10.89
CA GLY A 543 -7.92 -12.98 -9.86
C GLY A 543 -8.63 -11.65 -9.55
N TRP A 544 -8.18 -11.01 -8.46
CA TRP A 544 -8.66 -9.71 -7.98
C TRP A 544 -7.48 -8.88 -7.49
N GLY A 545 -7.20 -7.77 -8.16
CA GLY A 545 -6.03 -6.91 -7.95
C GLY A 545 -4.89 -7.20 -8.92
N HIS A 546 -3.76 -6.53 -8.69
CA HIS A 546 -2.62 -6.48 -9.60
C HIS A 546 -1.81 -7.77 -9.70
N GLY A 547 -1.82 -8.61 -8.66
CA GLY A 547 -1.15 -9.92 -8.68
C GLY A 547 0.33 -9.92 -8.33
N ALA A 548 1.00 -8.79 -8.18
CA ALA A 548 2.40 -8.74 -7.75
C ALA A 548 2.53 -8.97 -6.24
N GLY A 549 3.60 -9.63 -5.81
CA GLY A 549 3.89 -9.95 -4.41
C GLY A 549 2.90 -10.95 -3.79
N MET A 550 2.53 -10.76 -2.52
CA MET A 550 1.73 -11.74 -1.77
C MET A 550 0.27 -11.75 -2.22
N CYS A 551 -0.24 -12.93 -2.50
CA CYS A 551 -1.67 -13.18 -2.66
C CYS A 551 -2.31 -13.41 -1.28
N GLN A 552 -3.18 -12.51 -0.82
CA GLN A 552 -3.79 -12.59 0.52
C GLN A 552 -4.56 -13.90 0.72
N TRP A 553 -5.45 -14.25 -0.21
CA TRP A 553 -6.17 -15.52 -0.15
C TRP A 553 -5.27 -16.74 -0.42
N GLY A 554 -4.17 -16.54 -1.15
CA GLY A 554 -3.13 -17.56 -1.29
C GLY A 554 -2.37 -17.81 0.01
N ALA A 555 -2.03 -16.75 0.76
CA ALA A 555 -1.41 -16.86 2.08
C ALA A 555 -2.32 -17.61 3.07
N ILE A 556 -3.65 -17.34 3.05
CA ILE A 556 -4.63 -18.09 3.84
C ILE A 556 -4.61 -19.57 3.45
N GLY A 557 -4.65 -19.90 2.16
CA GLY A 557 -4.62 -21.29 1.68
C GLY A 557 -3.33 -22.01 2.00
N ARG A 558 -2.18 -21.34 1.97
CA ARG A 558 -0.87 -21.87 2.36
C ARG A 558 -0.81 -22.15 3.87
N ALA A 559 -1.30 -21.23 4.69
CA ALA A 559 -1.39 -21.41 6.14
C ALA A 559 -2.32 -22.58 6.51
N GLN A 560 -3.46 -22.73 5.81
CA GLN A 560 -4.37 -23.88 5.97
C GLN A 560 -3.72 -25.20 5.50
N ALA A 561 -2.73 -25.14 4.62
CA ALA A 561 -1.91 -26.29 4.23
C ALA A 561 -0.74 -26.54 5.21
N GLY A 562 -0.67 -25.85 6.35
CA GLY A 562 0.34 -26.05 7.40
C GLY A 562 1.64 -25.25 7.22
N GLN A 563 1.71 -24.33 6.25
CA GLN A 563 2.90 -23.49 6.05
C GLN A 563 2.97 -22.38 7.12
N SER A 564 4.17 -22.16 7.65
CA SER A 564 4.49 -21.04 8.54
C SER A 564 4.50 -19.71 7.76
N TYR A 565 4.37 -18.57 8.47
CA TYR A 565 4.47 -17.25 7.83
C TYR A 565 5.78 -17.02 7.08
N ARG A 566 6.89 -17.60 7.56
CA ARG A 566 8.21 -17.52 6.88
C ARG A 566 8.20 -18.27 5.55
N GLU A 567 7.59 -19.45 5.49
CA GLU A 567 7.43 -20.20 4.25
C GLU A 567 6.48 -19.49 3.28
N ILE A 568 5.40 -18.91 3.79
CA ILE A 568 4.47 -18.11 3.00
C ILE A 568 5.19 -16.91 2.37
N LEU A 569 5.94 -16.15 3.16
CA LEU A 569 6.68 -14.99 2.67
C LEU A 569 7.74 -15.35 1.63
N ARG A 570 8.50 -16.44 1.84
CA ARG A 570 9.47 -16.95 0.85
C ARG A 570 8.83 -17.37 -0.47
N ALA A 571 7.58 -17.85 -0.41
CA ALA A 571 6.85 -18.26 -1.62
C ALA A 571 6.42 -17.06 -2.48
N TYR A 572 6.24 -15.88 -1.91
CA TYR A 572 5.79 -14.69 -2.64
C TYR A 572 6.88 -13.65 -2.88
N TYR A 573 7.94 -13.66 -2.06
CA TYR A 573 9.05 -12.70 -2.16
C TYR A 573 10.37 -13.47 -2.32
N ALA A 574 10.71 -13.73 -3.58
CA ALA A 574 11.87 -14.55 -3.93
C ALA A 574 13.16 -14.01 -3.30
N GLY A 575 13.92 -14.88 -2.64
CA GLY A 575 15.20 -14.49 -2.04
C GLY A 575 15.13 -13.48 -0.88
N ALA A 576 13.94 -13.19 -0.35
CA ALA A 576 13.75 -12.32 0.81
C ALA A 576 13.41 -13.12 2.07
N GLU A 577 13.75 -12.57 3.23
CA GLU A 577 13.44 -13.13 4.54
C GLU A 577 13.05 -12.05 5.55
N PRO A 578 12.16 -12.38 6.53
CA PRO A 578 11.89 -11.50 7.65
C PRO A 578 13.14 -11.33 8.52
N ALA A 579 13.45 -10.07 8.85
CA ALA A 579 14.52 -9.71 9.76
C ALA A 579 14.05 -8.60 10.70
N GLN A 580 14.58 -8.58 11.93
CA GLN A 580 14.28 -7.56 12.92
C GLN A 580 14.84 -6.21 12.47
N VAL A 581 14.03 -5.15 12.55
CA VAL A 581 14.38 -3.77 12.21
C VAL A 581 14.51 -2.92 13.46
N TYR A 582 13.61 -3.10 14.47
CA TYR A 582 13.57 -2.39 15.76
C TYR A 582 13.01 -3.28 16.85
#